data_84b38769f0370b7659293e91127e3493
#
_entry.id   84b38769f0370b7659293e91127e3493
#
_cell.length_a   1.000
_cell.length_b   1.000
_cell.length_c   1.000
_cell.angle_alpha   90.00
_cell.angle_beta   90.00
_cell.angle_gamma   90.00
#
_symmetry.space_group_name_H-M   'P 1'
#
loop_
_entity.id
_entity.type
_entity.pdbx_description
1 polymer ?
#
loop_
_entity_poly.entity_id
_entity_poly.type
_entity_poly.pdbx_seq_one_letter_code
_entity_poly.pdbx_strand_id
1 'polypeptide(L)'
;MMNNDIQTFLKKAGDSACYVLCLLDVAFSDNRPFDLVYCLQTIVNKGWVRSDFYVLRPDLILQEFTGCKWEVFKAGADYVPARNEYEIDYYERGSIGHFDRPNFHPIVNSRTVKEGRLASKRICRKVV
;
A
#
# COMPACT_ATOMS: atom_id res chain seq x y z
N MET A 1 19.85 -15.18 -8.94
CA MET A 1 18.83 -15.41 -7.98
C MET A 1 18.15 -14.13 -7.57
N MET A 2 16.89 -14.16 -7.74
CA MET A 2 16.04 -13.02 -7.48
C MET A 2 15.99 -12.56 -6.04
N ASN A 3 16.29 -13.46 -5.10
CA ASN A 3 16.11 -13.19 -3.69
C ASN A 3 16.95 -12.02 -3.19
N ASN A 4 18.18 -11.88 -3.69
CA ASN A 4 19.03 -10.77 -3.26
C ASN A 4 18.54 -9.43 -3.80
N ASP A 5 18.03 -9.43 -5.03
CA ASP A 5 17.51 -8.19 -5.64
C ASP A 5 16.24 -7.74 -4.93
N ILE A 6 15.36 -8.69 -4.59
CA ILE A 6 14.14 -8.37 -3.85
C ILE A 6 14.45 -7.88 -2.45
N GLN A 7 15.34 -8.58 -1.75
CA GLN A 7 15.70 -8.18 -0.39
C GLN A 7 16.38 -6.82 -0.40
N THR A 8 17.26 -6.57 -1.37
CA THR A 8 17.89 -5.27 -1.52
C THR A 8 16.85 -4.21 -1.83
N PHE A 9 15.90 -4.52 -2.73
CA PHE A 9 14.81 -3.63 -3.07
C PHE A 9 13.96 -3.30 -1.84
N LEU A 10 13.51 -4.32 -1.11
CA LEU A 10 12.69 -4.13 0.08
C LEU A 10 13.46 -3.40 1.17
N LYS A 11 14.74 -3.67 1.31
CA LYS A 11 15.58 -3.00 2.30
C LYS A 11 15.79 -1.54 1.94
N LYS A 12 16.03 -1.23 0.66
CA LYS A 12 16.17 0.15 0.20
C LYS A 12 14.85 0.90 0.26
N ALA A 13 13.78 0.21 -0.11
CA ALA A 13 12.46 0.77 -0.02
C ALA A 13 12.12 1.09 1.43
N GLY A 14 12.58 0.24 2.34
CA GLY A 14 12.39 0.44 3.77
C GLY A 14 10.94 0.78 4.06
N ASP A 15 10.76 1.85 4.79
CA ASP A 15 9.43 2.32 5.15
C ASP A 15 8.71 3.00 4.01
N SER A 16 9.44 3.39 2.96
CA SER A 16 8.83 4.07 1.83
C SER A 16 7.96 3.16 0.98
N ALA A 17 8.22 1.85 1.00
CA ALA A 17 7.43 0.88 0.25
C ALA A 17 6.16 0.46 0.96
N CYS A 18 5.96 0.87 2.20
CA CYS A 18 4.81 0.39 2.99
C CYS A 18 3.47 0.75 2.36
N TYR A 19 3.36 1.93 1.73
CA TYR A 19 2.12 2.32 1.07
C TYR A 19 1.84 1.42 -0.15
N VAL A 20 2.86 1.15 -0.96
CA VAL A 20 2.71 0.24 -2.11
C VAL A 20 2.25 -1.13 -1.65
N LEU A 21 2.86 -1.65 -0.58
CA LEU A 21 2.48 -2.95 -0.03
C LEU A 21 1.04 -2.94 0.49
N CYS A 22 0.61 -1.85 1.11
CA CYS A 22 -0.77 -1.71 1.55
C CYS A 22 -1.75 -1.71 0.38
N LEU A 23 -1.40 -1.03 -0.72
CA LEU A 23 -2.23 -1.02 -1.92
C LEU A 23 -2.35 -2.42 -2.52
N LEU A 24 -1.27 -3.18 -2.55
CA LEU A 24 -1.31 -4.56 -3.02
C LEU A 24 -2.16 -5.42 -2.09
N ASP A 25 -2.09 -5.19 -0.79
CA ASP A 25 -2.95 -5.90 0.15
C ASP A 25 -4.43 -5.65 -0.12
N VAL A 26 -4.80 -4.40 -0.44
CA VAL A 26 -6.16 -4.06 -0.83
C VAL A 26 -6.52 -4.76 -2.14
N ALA A 27 -5.65 -4.70 -3.13
CA ALA A 27 -5.91 -5.29 -4.46
C ALA A 27 -6.14 -6.79 -4.38
N PHE A 28 -5.44 -7.48 -3.50
CA PHE A 28 -5.51 -8.93 -3.34
C PHE A 28 -6.24 -9.35 -2.06
N SER A 29 -7.13 -8.50 -1.57
CA SER A 29 -7.92 -8.80 -0.36
C SER A 29 -8.90 -9.97 -0.57
N ASP A 30 -9.12 -10.38 -1.80
CA ASP A 30 -9.92 -11.56 -2.14
C ASP A 30 -9.13 -12.86 -2.08
N ASN A 31 -7.91 -12.81 -1.55
CA ASN A 31 -7.02 -13.97 -1.35
C ASN A 31 -6.58 -14.66 -2.63
N ARG A 32 -6.62 -13.97 -3.77
CA ARG A 32 -6.03 -14.52 -4.99
C ARG A 32 -4.52 -14.65 -4.81
N PRO A 33 -3.91 -15.73 -5.33
CA PRO A 33 -2.46 -15.83 -5.34
C PRO A 33 -1.85 -14.77 -6.27
N PHE A 34 -0.69 -14.25 -5.90
CA PHE A 34 0.00 -13.26 -6.74
C PHE A 34 1.50 -13.35 -6.52
N ASP A 35 2.24 -12.86 -7.50
CA ASP A 35 3.69 -12.77 -7.44
C ASP A 35 4.07 -11.34 -7.07
N LEU A 36 4.60 -11.15 -5.87
CA LEU A 36 4.96 -9.83 -5.37
C LEU A 36 6.00 -9.15 -6.26
N VAL A 37 6.98 -9.90 -6.75
CA VAL A 37 8.02 -9.35 -7.62
C VAL A 37 7.43 -8.81 -8.90
N TYR A 38 6.58 -9.61 -9.53
CA TYR A 38 5.92 -9.21 -10.76
C TYR A 38 5.10 -7.93 -10.55
N CYS A 39 4.36 -7.87 -9.44
CA CYS A 39 3.57 -6.69 -9.12
C CYS A 39 4.45 -5.45 -8.96
N LEU A 40 5.53 -5.57 -8.20
CA LEU A 40 6.43 -4.44 -7.97
C LEU A 40 7.13 -3.99 -9.25
N GLN A 41 7.58 -4.95 -10.07
CA GLN A 41 8.19 -4.61 -11.36
C GLN A 41 7.20 -3.90 -12.27
N THR A 42 5.96 -4.36 -12.31
CA THR A 42 4.91 -3.74 -13.12
C THR A 42 4.68 -2.30 -12.68
N ILE A 43 4.57 -2.06 -11.38
CA ILE A 43 4.33 -0.72 -10.83
C ILE A 43 5.48 0.22 -11.20
N VAL A 44 6.71 -0.24 -11.04
CA VAL A 44 7.91 0.56 -11.37
C VAL A 44 7.96 0.84 -12.86
N ASN A 45 7.75 -0.18 -13.69
CA ASN A 45 7.83 -0.03 -15.14
C ASN A 45 6.75 0.89 -15.70
N LYS A 46 5.59 0.91 -15.07
CA LYS A 46 4.50 1.82 -15.48
C LYS A 46 4.70 3.25 -15.00
N GLY A 47 5.69 3.48 -14.14
CA GLY A 47 5.97 4.83 -13.63
C GLY A 47 4.96 5.33 -12.61
N TRP A 48 4.28 4.42 -11.91
CA TRP A 48 3.27 4.80 -10.91
C TRP A 48 3.87 5.06 -9.54
N VAL A 49 5.16 4.81 -9.37
CA VAL A 49 5.93 5.20 -8.20
C VAL A 49 7.21 5.88 -8.66
N ARG A 50 7.74 6.77 -7.81
CA ARG A 50 9.04 7.37 -8.04
C ARG A 50 10.14 6.42 -7.59
N SER A 51 11.39 6.80 -7.86
CA SER A 51 12.56 5.98 -7.46
C SER A 51 12.67 5.82 -5.95
N ASP A 52 12.07 6.71 -5.17
CA ASP A 52 12.02 6.65 -3.71
C ASP A 52 10.75 5.97 -3.20
N PHE A 53 10.00 5.32 -4.08
CA PHE A 53 8.74 4.63 -3.80
C PHE A 53 7.58 5.54 -3.39
N TYR A 54 7.72 6.84 -3.61
CA TYR A 54 6.57 7.71 -3.46
C TYR A 54 5.52 7.36 -4.51
N VAL A 55 4.30 7.09 -4.07
CA VAL A 55 3.23 6.62 -4.95
C VAL A 55 2.62 7.81 -5.68
N LEU A 56 2.61 7.74 -7.01
CA LEU A 56 2.05 8.78 -7.87
C LEU A 56 0.62 8.48 -8.29
N ARG A 57 0.31 7.22 -8.55
CA ARG A 57 -1.01 6.81 -9.05
C ARG A 57 -1.51 5.57 -8.32
N PRO A 58 -1.95 5.73 -7.04
CA PRO A 58 -2.49 4.59 -6.30
C PRO A 58 -3.73 3.98 -6.96
N ASP A 59 -4.54 4.79 -7.63
CA ASP A 59 -5.72 4.34 -8.33
C ASP A 59 -5.37 3.37 -9.46
N LEU A 60 -4.32 3.67 -10.23
CA LEU A 60 -3.90 2.81 -11.34
C LEU A 60 -3.26 1.53 -10.85
N ILE A 61 -2.57 1.56 -9.71
CA ILE A 61 -2.04 0.35 -9.10
C ILE A 61 -3.18 -0.61 -8.78
N LEU A 62 -4.22 -0.12 -8.13
CA LEU A 62 -5.38 -0.94 -7.80
C LEU A 62 -6.09 -1.44 -9.05
N GLN A 63 -6.25 -0.58 -10.05
CA GLN A 63 -6.92 -0.95 -11.29
C GLN A 63 -6.16 -2.05 -12.04
N GLU A 64 -4.84 -1.99 -12.06
CA GLU A 64 -4.01 -2.98 -12.76
C GLU A 64 -4.26 -4.39 -12.23
N PHE A 65 -4.33 -4.54 -10.92
CA PHE A 65 -4.39 -5.86 -10.30
C PHE A 65 -5.79 -6.33 -9.95
N THR A 66 -6.80 -5.50 -10.14
CA THR A 66 -8.20 -5.88 -9.89
C THR A 66 -9.07 -5.84 -11.14
N GLY A 67 -8.67 -5.11 -12.17
CA GLY A 67 -9.48 -4.91 -13.36
C GLY A 67 -10.65 -3.95 -13.15
N CYS A 68 -10.73 -3.31 -11.99
CA CYS A 68 -11.80 -2.37 -11.63
C CYS A 68 -11.23 -0.97 -11.50
N LYS A 69 -12.08 0.03 -11.68
CA LYS A 69 -11.70 1.42 -11.40
C LYS A 69 -11.76 1.70 -9.91
N TRP A 70 -10.85 2.55 -9.44
CA TRP A 70 -10.74 2.92 -8.04
C TRP A 70 -10.54 4.42 -7.90
N GLU A 71 -11.00 4.94 -6.77
CA GLU A 71 -10.67 6.27 -6.28
C GLU A 71 -9.90 6.11 -4.97
N VAL A 72 -8.84 6.88 -4.81
CA VAL A 72 -8.05 6.86 -3.58
C VAL A 72 -7.97 8.29 -3.06
N PHE A 73 -8.37 8.49 -1.80
CA PHE A 73 -8.38 9.82 -1.22
C PHE A 73 -7.93 9.78 0.23
N LYS A 74 -7.45 10.92 0.70
CA LYS A 74 -7.03 11.09 2.09
C LYS A 74 -8.25 11.45 2.94
N ALA A 75 -8.35 10.83 4.11
CA ALA A 75 -9.40 11.09 5.07
C ALA A 75 -8.80 11.27 6.47
N GLY A 76 -9.57 11.84 7.37
CA GLY A 76 -9.16 12.01 8.75
C GLY A 76 -9.10 10.69 9.50
N ALA A 77 -8.44 10.72 10.67
CA ALA A 77 -8.25 9.52 11.47
C ALA A 77 -9.55 8.92 11.98
N ASP A 78 -10.60 9.71 12.06
CA ASP A 78 -11.92 9.28 12.54
C ASP A 78 -12.87 8.84 11.41
N TYR A 79 -12.41 8.84 10.17
CA TYR A 79 -13.23 8.42 9.04
C TYR A 79 -13.58 6.94 9.15
N VAL A 80 -14.86 6.62 8.96
CA VAL A 80 -15.34 5.24 8.97
C VAL A 80 -15.64 4.81 7.53
N PRO A 81 -14.91 3.80 7.00
CA PRO A 81 -15.10 3.39 5.62
C PRO A 81 -16.49 2.81 5.38
N ALA A 82 -17.01 3.05 4.18
CA ALA A 82 -18.24 2.45 3.70
C ALA A 82 -17.96 1.01 3.21
N ARG A 83 -19.03 0.32 2.80
CA ARG A 83 -18.94 -1.10 2.42
C ARG A 83 -18.00 -1.35 1.24
N ASN A 84 -17.93 -0.42 0.28
CA ASN A 84 -17.10 -0.56 -0.92
C ASN A 84 -15.74 0.14 -0.77
N GLU A 85 -15.36 0.45 0.46
CA GLU A 85 -14.14 1.18 0.74
C GLU A 85 -13.20 0.34 1.59
N TYR A 86 -11.90 0.49 1.32
CA TYR A 86 -10.84 -0.19 2.06
C TYR A 86 -9.94 0.87 2.67
N GLU A 87 -9.52 0.62 3.88
CA GLU A 87 -8.79 1.60 4.69
C GLU A 87 -7.31 1.24 4.76
N ILE A 88 -6.45 2.25 4.54
CA ILE A 88 -5.02 2.16 4.82
C ILE A 88 -4.73 3.25 5.85
N ASP A 89 -4.16 2.87 6.97
CA ASP A 89 -3.90 3.78 8.08
C ASP A 89 -2.51 4.39 7.98
N TYR A 90 -2.40 5.67 8.29
CA TYR A 90 -1.11 6.36 8.33
C TYR A 90 -0.82 6.77 9.76
N TYR A 91 0.27 6.23 10.31
CA TYR A 91 0.73 6.51 11.66
C TYR A 91 1.95 7.42 11.63
N GLU A 92 2.02 8.33 12.59
CA GLU A 92 3.17 9.21 12.76
C GLU A 92 3.77 9.03 14.14
N ARG A 93 5.11 9.00 14.19
CA ARG A 93 5.87 8.99 15.42
C ARG A 93 7.07 9.92 15.23
N GLY A 94 6.98 11.13 15.79
CA GLY A 94 7.97 12.15 15.52
C GLY A 94 8.01 12.52 14.04
N SER A 95 9.18 12.40 13.42
CA SER A 95 9.35 12.68 11.99
C SER A 95 9.15 11.45 11.11
N ILE A 96 8.80 10.29 11.71
CA ILE A 96 8.65 9.03 10.98
C ILE A 96 7.18 8.77 10.71
N GLY A 97 6.84 8.47 9.46
CA GLY A 97 5.51 8.06 9.06
C GLY A 97 5.50 6.63 8.56
N HIS A 98 4.38 5.96 8.71
CA HIS A 98 4.24 4.57 8.29
C HIS A 98 2.79 4.26 7.92
N PHE A 99 2.62 3.61 6.77
CA PHE A 99 1.32 3.12 6.34
C PHE A 99 1.14 1.66 6.75
N ASP A 100 -0.06 1.32 7.21
CA ASP A 100 -0.39 -0.03 7.62
C ASP A 100 -1.86 -0.30 7.36
N ARG A 101 -2.21 -1.59 7.25
CA ARG A 101 -3.59 -2.01 7.16
C ARG A 101 -4.16 -2.20 8.56
N PRO A 102 -5.47 -1.88 8.77
CA PRO A 102 -6.09 -2.05 10.10
C PRO A 102 -6.00 -3.48 10.63
N ASN A 103 -6.09 -4.46 9.72
CA ASN A 103 -5.94 -5.86 10.06
C ASN A 103 -4.56 -6.32 9.63
N PHE A 104 -3.90 -7.04 10.52
CA PHE A 104 -2.59 -7.61 10.22
C PHE A 104 -2.64 -8.42 8.92
N HIS A 105 -1.67 -8.16 8.03
CA HIS A 105 -1.55 -8.93 6.81
C HIS A 105 -0.06 -9.18 6.50
N PRO A 106 0.31 -10.40 6.05
CA PRO A 106 1.72 -10.73 5.83
C PRO A 106 2.45 -9.82 4.86
N ILE A 107 1.77 -9.29 3.83
CA ILE A 107 2.42 -8.43 2.84
C ILE A 107 2.95 -7.15 3.49
N VAL A 108 2.22 -6.60 4.46
CA VAL A 108 2.56 -5.31 5.06
C VAL A 108 3.20 -5.45 6.43
N ASN A 109 3.57 -6.66 6.81
CA ASN A 109 4.11 -6.94 8.13
C ASN A 109 5.62 -6.72 8.21
N SER A 110 6.15 -5.76 7.51
CA SER A 110 7.58 -5.47 7.60
C SER A 110 7.91 -4.63 8.83
N ARG A 111 6.92 -3.96 9.41
CA ARG A 111 7.08 -3.13 10.61
C ARG A 111 5.76 -2.94 11.31
N THR A 112 5.79 -3.10 12.62
CA THR A 112 4.67 -2.69 13.46
C THR A 112 4.97 -1.31 13.99
N VAL A 113 4.31 -0.30 13.48
CA VAL A 113 4.41 1.04 14.03
C VAL A 113 3.06 1.46 14.59
N LYS A 114 2.39 0.54 15.24
CA LYS A 114 1.19 0.89 15.99
C LYS A 114 1.50 1.66 17.26
N GLU A 115 2.78 1.97 17.46
CA GLU A 115 3.22 2.80 18.57
C GLU A 115 3.07 4.29 18.32
N GLY A 116 2.79 4.69 17.07
CA GLY A 116 2.59 6.08 16.73
C GLY A 116 1.15 6.51 16.85
N ARG A 117 0.91 7.79 16.54
CA ARG A 117 -0.43 8.36 16.49
C ARG A 117 -1.03 8.12 15.11
N LEU A 118 -2.26 7.62 15.07
CA LEU A 118 -3.00 7.53 13.81
C LEU A 118 -3.31 8.95 13.33
N ALA A 119 -2.62 9.38 12.29
CA ALA A 119 -2.70 10.76 11.81
C ALA A 119 -3.77 10.96 10.75
N SER A 120 -3.91 9.99 9.85
CA SER A 120 -4.85 10.09 8.74
C SER A 120 -5.06 8.70 8.14
N LYS A 121 -5.97 8.64 7.17
CA LYS A 121 -6.24 7.40 6.44
C LYS A 121 -6.18 7.67 4.94
N ARG A 122 -5.90 6.63 4.19
CA ARG A 122 -6.11 6.61 2.74
C ARG A 122 -7.25 5.65 2.47
N ILE A 123 -8.28 6.14 1.80
CA ILE A 123 -9.46 5.35 1.53
C ILE A 123 -9.44 4.95 0.06
N CYS A 124 -9.52 3.66 -0.18
CA CYS A 124 -9.56 3.08 -1.52
C CYS A 124 -10.99 2.67 -1.80
N ARG A 125 -11.66 3.40 -2.70
CA ARG A 125 -13.07 3.16 -3.03
C ARG A 125 -13.15 2.52 -4.42
N LYS A 126 -13.80 1.38 -4.46
CA LYS A 126 -14.07 0.73 -5.75
C LYS A 126 -15.19 1.50 -6.45
N VAL A 127 -14.93 1.90 -7.69
CA VAL A 127 -15.93 2.62 -8.52
C VAL A 127 -16.76 1.58 -9.25
N VAL A 128 -18.05 1.65 -9.03
CA VAL A 128 -19.01 0.71 -9.64
C VAL A 128 -19.52 1.24 -10.97
#